data_bbc855bbf8e9e46102da109df7b26963
#
_entry.id   bbc855bbf8e9e46102da109df7b26963
#
_cell.length_a   1.000
_cell.length_b   1.000
_cell.length_c   1.000
_cell.angle_alpha   90.00
_cell.angle_beta   90.00
_cell.angle_gamma   90.00
#
_symmetry.space_group_name_H-M   'P 1'
#
loop_
_entity.id
_entity.type
_entity.pdbx_description
1 polymer ?
#
loop_
_entity_poly.entity_id
_entity_poly.type
_entity_poly.pdbx_seq_one_letter_code
_entity_poly.pdbx_strand_id
1 'polypeptide(L)'
;IINLGDMNNIPEELINENICAPDLICGGTPCQAFSLAGGKRGLNDERGNLTLKFVDIIEANDKVRKERKQNPSIVFWENVEGVLTDKTNAFGCLISSLAGLDKAVEMKKWPNAGILEGEKRNVAWRVLDAKYFGLPQQRRRLYVLAGGKDFHPEEILFELHKGEFVEYPTGDLTFEKEGHSFEVFREYSDCLYSAYGTKW
;
A
#
# COMPACT_ATOMS: atom_id res chain seq x y z
N ILE A 1 -4.97 6.17 24.70
CA ILE A 1 -4.22 5.36 23.70
C ILE A 1 -3.52 4.25 24.47
N ILE A 2 -3.74 3.01 24.07
CA ILE A 2 -3.10 1.83 24.66
C ILE A 2 -1.81 1.58 23.89
N ASN A 3 -0.69 1.43 24.59
CA ASN A 3 0.57 1.00 23.99
C ASN A 3 0.62 -0.53 24.05
N LEU A 4 0.67 -1.19 22.88
CA LEU A 4 0.72 -2.65 22.77
C LEU A 4 2.15 -3.22 22.84
N GLY A 5 3.17 -2.35 22.94
CA GLY A 5 4.57 -2.76 23.03
C GLY A 5 5.16 -3.25 21.71
N ASP A 6 5.79 -4.42 21.71
CA ASP A 6 6.46 -4.97 20.55
C ASP A 6 5.46 -5.49 19.51
N MET A 7 5.57 -4.98 18.27
CA MET A 7 4.70 -5.38 17.16
C MET A 7 4.77 -6.87 16.83
N ASN A 8 5.85 -7.55 17.22
CA ASN A 8 5.99 -9.00 17.00
C ASN A 8 4.94 -9.82 17.74
N ASN A 9 4.41 -9.30 18.84
CA ASN A 9 3.42 -9.99 19.68
C ASN A 9 1.98 -9.68 19.24
N ILE A 10 1.75 -8.62 18.44
CA ILE A 10 0.40 -8.17 18.07
C ILE A 10 -0.42 -9.24 17.35
N PRO A 11 0.13 -10.04 16.40
CA PRO A 11 -0.65 -11.10 15.75
C PRO A 11 -1.23 -12.12 16.75
N GLU A 12 -0.46 -12.52 17.74
CA GLU A 12 -0.91 -13.46 18.75
C GLU A 12 -1.98 -12.84 19.68
N GLU A 13 -1.77 -11.59 20.09
CA GLU A 13 -2.73 -10.84 20.91
C GLU A 13 -4.09 -10.65 20.20
N LEU A 14 -4.08 -10.45 18.86
CA LEU A 14 -5.29 -10.39 18.05
C LEU A 14 -6.00 -11.75 17.99
N ILE A 15 -5.27 -12.83 17.70
CA ILE A 15 -5.83 -14.18 17.58
C ILE A 15 -6.40 -14.66 18.91
N ASN A 16 -5.75 -14.34 20.02
CA ASN A 16 -6.22 -14.69 21.38
C ASN A 16 -7.31 -13.76 21.89
N GLU A 17 -7.76 -12.80 21.06
CA GLU A 17 -8.79 -11.80 21.41
C GLU A 17 -8.44 -10.92 22.64
N ASN A 18 -7.17 -10.80 22.98
CA ASN A 18 -6.70 -9.92 24.06
C ASN A 18 -6.81 -8.44 23.66
N ILE A 19 -6.82 -8.16 22.36
CA ILE A 19 -7.02 -6.83 21.78
C ILE A 19 -8.12 -6.84 20.74
N CYS A 20 -8.81 -5.72 20.58
CA CYS A 20 -9.85 -5.60 19.55
C CYS A 20 -9.22 -5.59 18.15
N ALA A 21 -9.87 -6.29 17.21
CA ALA A 21 -9.51 -6.23 15.80
C ALA A 21 -10.00 -4.90 15.18
N PRO A 22 -9.11 -3.95 14.83
CA PRO A 22 -9.48 -2.64 14.32
C PRO A 22 -9.98 -2.67 12.88
N ASP A 23 -10.78 -1.64 12.51
CA ASP A 23 -11.23 -1.44 11.13
C ASP A 23 -10.16 -0.81 10.24
N LEU A 24 -9.23 -0.05 10.82
CA LEU A 24 -8.15 0.65 10.13
C LEU A 24 -6.82 0.35 10.81
N ILE A 25 -5.84 -0.05 10.01
CA ILE A 25 -4.46 -0.27 10.43
C ILE A 25 -3.56 0.71 9.67
N CYS A 26 -2.92 1.61 10.40
CA CYS A 26 -1.96 2.55 9.86
C CYS A 26 -0.53 2.16 10.25
N GLY A 27 0.42 2.29 9.33
CA GLY A 27 1.81 2.01 9.62
C GLY A 27 2.78 2.71 8.69
N GLY A 28 4.01 2.91 9.18
CA GLY A 28 5.17 3.34 8.42
C GLY A 28 6.35 2.50 8.83
N THR A 29 6.68 1.48 8.06
CA THR A 29 7.78 0.58 8.38
C THR A 29 9.11 1.12 7.85
N PRO A 30 10.25 0.88 8.53
CA PRO A 30 11.54 1.31 8.01
C PRO A 30 11.81 0.76 6.61
N CYS A 31 12.29 1.63 5.73
CA CYS A 31 12.62 1.30 4.34
C CYS A 31 14.01 0.64 4.26
N GLN A 32 14.20 -0.53 4.86
CA GLN A 32 15.47 -1.24 4.76
C GLN A 32 15.22 -2.69 4.34
N ALA A 33 15.74 -3.00 3.14
CA ALA A 33 16.01 -4.33 2.58
C ALA A 33 14.93 -5.41 2.77
N PHE A 34 13.99 -5.45 1.84
CA PHE A 34 13.26 -6.68 1.58
C PHE A 34 14.13 -7.64 0.80
N SER A 35 14.71 -8.62 1.43
CA SER A 35 15.26 -9.77 0.76
C SER A 35 14.23 -10.91 0.75
N LEU A 36 13.25 -10.83 -0.14
CA LEU A 36 12.42 -11.98 -0.52
C LEU A 36 13.10 -12.84 -1.60
N ALA A 37 14.34 -12.53 -1.96
CA ALA A 37 15.14 -13.34 -2.87
C ALA A 37 15.53 -14.65 -2.20
N GLY A 38 14.70 -15.66 -2.37
CA GLY A 38 14.99 -17.05 -2.03
C GLY A 38 14.31 -17.51 -0.75
N GLY A 39 13.39 -18.44 -0.94
CA GLY A 39 12.60 -19.13 0.06
C GLY A 39 13.23 -19.28 1.43
N LYS A 40 12.51 -18.85 2.42
CA LYS A 40 12.68 -19.15 3.88
C LYS A 40 14.08 -19.12 4.51
N ARG A 41 15.15 -18.66 3.84
CA ARG A 41 16.52 -18.67 4.36
C ARG A 41 17.17 -17.31 4.62
N GLY A 42 16.44 -16.20 4.45
CA GLY A 42 16.92 -14.83 4.71
C GLY A 42 16.45 -14.24 6.04
N LEU A 43 16.23 -15.06 7.06
CA LEU A 43 15.69 -14.67 8.37
C LEU A 43 16.65 -13.88 9.27
N ASN A 44 17.83 -13.49 8.80
CA ASN A 44 18.86 -12.86 9.65
C ASN A 44 18.92 -11.33 9.54
N ASP A 45 18.07 -10.67 8.77
CA ASP A 45 17.97 -9.21 8.81
C ASP A 45 16.69 -8.81 9.57
N GLU A 46 16.84 -8.49 10.84
CA GLU A 46 15.74 -8.07 11.74
C GLU A 46 14.95 -6.88 11.20
N ARG A 47 15.52 -6.08 10.30
CA ARG A 47 14.92 -4.86 9.78
C ARG A 47 14.05 -5.09 8.53
N GLY A 48 14.42 -6.03 7.67
CA GLY A 48 13.58 -6.49 6.54
C GLY A 48 12.33 -7.21 7.01
N ASN A 49 12.34 -7.69 8.25
CA ASN A 49 11.25 -8.42 8.90
C ASN A 49 10.08 -7.51 9.32
N LEU A 50 10.28 -6.19 9.56
CA LEU A 50 9.23 -5.33 10.11
C LEU A 50 8.07 -5.08 9.15
N THR A 51 8.29 -5.00 7.84
CA THR A 51 7.19 -4.86 6.89
C THR A 51 6.47 -6.18 6.66
N LEU A 52 7.16 -7.31 6.72
CA LEU A 52 6.51 -8.62 6.75
C LEU A 52 5.68 -8.77 8.02
N LYS A 53 6.20 -8.34 9.17
CA LYS A 53 5.43 -8.30 10.42
C LYS A 53 4.20 -7.41 10.34
N PHE A 54 4.29 -6.28 9.66
CA PHE A 54 3.12 -5.44 9.40
C PHE A 54 2.05 -6.20 8.59
N VAL A 55 2.45 -6.97 7.58
CA VAL A 55 1.53 -7.85 6.83
C VAL A 55 0.98 -8.95 7.74
N ASP A 56 1.79 -9.60 8.57
CA ASP A 56 1.34 -10.63 9.53
C ASP A 56 0.25 -10.08 10.48
N ILE A 57 0.42 -8.83 10.96
CA ILE A 57 -0.59 -8.17 11.81
C ILE A 57 -1.91 -8.00 11.05
N ILE A 58 -1.84 -7.54 9.80
CA ILE A 58 -3.03 -7.35 8.96
C ILE A 58 -3.73 -8.69 8.71
N GLU A 59 -3.00 -9.75 8.39
CA GLU A 59 -3.55 -11.09 8.16
C GLU A 59 -4.20 -11.66 9.43
N ALA A 60 -3.56 -11.51 10.59
CA ALA A 60 -4.12 -11.94 11.88
C ALA A 60 -5.41 -11.18 12.20
N ASN A 61 -5.39 -9.85 11.99
CA ASN A 61 -6.56 -8.99 12.18
C ASN A 61 -7.73 -9.42 11.29
N ASP A 62 -7.48 -9.64 10.01
CA ASP A 62 -8.53 -10.01 9.06
C ASP A 62 -9.05 -11.42 9.31
N LYS A 63 -8.23 -12.33 9.83
CA LYS A 63 -8.69 -13.65 10.26
C LYS A 63 -9.74 -13.52 11.37
N VAL A 64 -9.47 -12.74 12.41
CA VAL A 64 -10.41 -12.48 13.52
C VAL A 64 -11.68 -11.78 13.01
N ARG A 65 -11.53 -10.77 12.15
CA ARG A 65 -12.65 -10.04 11.55
C ARG A 65 -13.55 -10.94 10.72
N LYS A 66 -12.96 -11.84 9.93
CA LYS A 66 -13.69 -12.84 9.11
C LYS A 66 -14.53 -13.77 9.98
N GLU A 67 -13.97 -14.26 11.10
CA GLU A 67 -14.72 -15.10 12.06
C GLU A 67 -15.93 -14.35 12.64
N ARG A 68 -15.81 -13.02 12.80
CA ARG A 68 -16.89 -12.14 13.26
C ARG A 68 -17.80 -11.64 12.12
N LYS A 69 -17.64 -12.13 10.88
CA LYS A 69 -18.38 -11.68 9.68
C LYS A 69 -18.25 -10.20 9.40
N GLN A 70 -17.10 -9.62 9.70
CA GLN A 70 -16.74 -8.24 9.41
C GLN A 70 -15.92 -8.17 8.12
N ASN A 71 -15.97 -7.03 7.44
CA ASN A 71 -15.14 -6.78 6.27
C ASN A 71 -13.66 -6.77 6.64
N PRO A 72 -12.74 -7.09 5.70
CA PRO A 72 -11.32 -6.92 5.91
C PRO A 72 -10.98 -5.50 6.35
N SER A 73 -9.93 -5.35 7.15
CA SER A 73 -9.48 -4.03 7.60
C SER A 73 -8.98 -3.17 6.43
N ILE A 74 -9.14 -1.87 6.57
CA ILE A 74 -8.50 -0.89 5.71
C ILE A 74 -7.05 -0.74 6.18
N VAL A 75 -6.12 -0.72 5.25
CA VAL A 75 -4.69 -0.56 5.50
C VAL A 75 -4.22 0.77 4.91
N PHE A 76 -3.56 1.58 5.71
CA PHE A 76 -2.92 2.81 5.28
C PHE A 76 -1.43 2.76 5.64
N TRP A 77 -0.57 2.73 4.62
CA TRP A 77 0.88 2.63 4.81
C TRP A 77 1.60 3.81 4.19
N GLU A 78 2.56 4.37 4.92
CA GLU A 78 3.39 5.49 4.47
C GLU A 78 4.85 5.09 4.42
N ASN A 79 5.59 5.59 3.40
CA ASN A 79 7.03 5.43 3.33
C ASN A 79 7.69 6.52 2.51
N VAL A 80 9.02 6.51 2.49
CA VAL A 80 9.80 7.38 1.60
C VAL A 80 9.63 6.92 0.15
N GLU A 81 9.61 7.85 -0.80
CA GLU A 81 9.51 7.56 -2.24
C GLU A 81 10.62 6.59 -2.72
N GLY A 82 11.78 6.60 -2.07
CA GLY A 82 12.92 5.75 -2.41
C GLY A 82 12.61 4.25 -2.45
N VAL A 83 11.55 3.79 -1.77
CA VAL A 83 11.12 2.38 -1.82
C VAL A 83 10.70 1.93 -3.23
N LEU A 84 10.25 2.84 -4.10
CA LEU A 84 9.90 2.56 -5.49
C LEU A 84 11.12 2.26 -6.38
N THR A 85 12.31 2.62 -5.92
CA THR A 85 13.57 2.42 -6.65
C THR A 85 14.47 1.38 -5.98
N ASP A 86 13.98 0.73 -4.92
CA ASP A 86 14.72 -0.30 -4.21
C ASP A 86 14.91 -1.53 -5.10
N LYS A 87 16.17 -1.95 -5.21
CA LYS A 87 16.58 -3.10 -6.02
C LYS A 87 16.07 -4.45 -5.50
N THR A 88 15.65 -4.50 -4.25
CA THR A 88 15.08 -5.72 -3.62
C THR A 88 13.62 -5.94 -3.97
N ASN A 89 13.00 -5.03 -4.72
CA ASN A 89 11.57 -5.03 -5.03
C ASN A 89 10.67 -5.06 -3.78
N ALA A 90 11.12 -4.37 -2.72
CA ALA A 90 10.40 -4.29 -1.45
C ALA A 90 8.94 -3.84 -1.61
N PHE A 91 8.72 -2.84 -2.45
CA PHE A 91 7.40 -2.32 -2.74
C PHE A 91 6.51 -3.36 -3.43
N GLY A 92 7.02 -4.02 -4.46
CA GLY A 92 6.28 -5.08 -5.16
C GLY A 92 5.88 -6.23 -4.22
N CYS A 93 6.77 -6.61 -3.31
CA CYS A 93 6.48 -7.62 -2.30
C CYS A 93 5.36 -7.19 -1.35
N LEU A 94 5.40 -5.94 -0.86
CA LEU A 94 4.37 -5.41 0.05
C LEU A 94 2.99 -5.41 -0.62
N ILE A 95 2.86 -4.76 -1.78
CA ILE A 95 1.55 -4.61 -2.43
C ILE A 95 0.99 -5.96 -2.89
N SER A 96 1.85 -6.89 -3.35
CA SER A 96 1.42 -8.24 -3.72
C SER A 96 0.93 -9.04 -2.52
N SER A 97 1.62 -8.93 -1.37
CA SER A 97 1.16 -9.56 -0.13
C SER A 97 -0.18 -8.99 0.34
N LEU A 98 -0.35 -7.66 0.29
CA LEU A 98 -1.63 -7.02 0.62
C LEU A 98 -2.74 -7.45 -0.34
N ALA A 99 -2.46 -7.53 -1.62
CA ALA A 99 -3.41 -7.95 -2.65
C ALA A 99 -3.77 -9.45 -2.58
N GLY A 100 -2.93 -10.26 -1.91
CA GLY A 100 -3.11 -11.71 -1.81
C GLY A 100 -2.59 -12.48 -3.00
N LEU A 101 -1.54 -11.97 -3.66
CA LEU A 101 -0.90 -12.63 -4.78
C LEU A 101 0.17 -13.62 -4.29
N ASP A 102 0.29 -14.76 -4.95
CA ASP A 102 1.30 -15.78 -4.64
C ASP A 102 2.72 -15.36 -5.00
N LYS A 103 2.87 -14.46 -5.96
CA LYS A 103 4.16 -13.94 -6.43
C LYS A 103 4.20 -12.43 -6.35
N ALA A 104 5.38 -11.91 -5.99
CA ALA A 104 5.60 -10.48 -6.02
C ALA A 104 5.56 -9.94 -7.46
N VAL A 105 4.83 -8.86 -7.65
CA VAL A 105 4.85 -8.10 -8.89
C VAL A 105 6.21 -7.44 -9.03
N GLU A 106 6.78 -7.50 -10.23
CA GLU A 106 8.07 -6.90 -10.55
C GLU A 106 7.92 -5.90 -11.70
N MET A 107 8.42 -4.70 -11.48
CA MET A 107 8.46 -3.65 -12.50
C MET A 107 9.88 -3.09 -12.64
N LYS A 108 10.29 -2.79 -13.88
CA LYS A 108 11.58 -2.12 -14.14
C LYS A 108 11.65 -0.74 -13.49
N LYS A 109 10.52 -0.07 -13.41
CA LYS A 109 10.36 1.23 -12.77
C LYS A 109 8.92 1.33 -12.27
N TRP A 110 8.76 1.50 -10.98
CA TRP A 110 7.47 1.74 -10.37
C TRP A 110 6.97 3.15 -10.68
N PRO A 111 5.70 3.32 -11.07
CA PRO A 111 5.10 4.63 -11.25
C PRO A 111 4.81 5.29 -9.89
N ASN A 112 4.67 6.61 -9.90
CA ASN A 112 4.33 7.40 -8.70
C ASN A 112 2.90 7.19 -8.21
N ALA A 113 2.04 6.60 -9.04
CA ALA A 113 0.67 6.24 -8.69
C ALA A 113 0.25 5.00 -9.47
N GLY A 114 -0.69 4.23 -8.92
CA GLY A 114 -1.24 3.04 -9.57
C GLY A 114 -2.23 2.31 -8.69
N ILE A 115 -2.86 1.30 -9.29
CA ILE A 115 -3.82 0.40 -8.65
C ILE A 115 -3.39 -1.04 -8.93
N LEU A 116 -3.64 -1.91 -7.97
CA LEU A 116 -3.49 -3.36 -8.08
C LEU A 116 -4.75 -4.00 -7.51
N GLU A 117 -5.53 -4.63 -8.35
CA GLU A 117 -6.66 -5.46 -7.93
C GLU A 117 -6.16 -6.86 -7.59
N GLY A 118 -6.42 -7.31 -6.37
CA GLY A 118 -5.98 -8.60 -5.90
C GLY A 118 -7.11 -9.51 -5.46
N GLU A 119 -6.77 -10.73 -5.08
CA GLU A 119 -7.77 -11.70 -4.59
C GLU A 119 -8.29 -11.36 -3.19
N LYS A 120 -7.44 -10.81 -2.33
CA LYS A 120 -7.80 -10.44 -0.96
C LYS A 120 -8.21 -8.97 -0.85
N ARG A 121 -7.46 -8.06 -1.47
CA ARG A 121 -7.65 -6.61 -1.36
C ARG A 121 -7.38 -5.90 -2.67
N ASN A 122 -8.09 -4.79 -2.88
CA ASN A 122 -7.72 -3.77 -3.83
C ASN A 122 -6.71 -2.84 -3.17
N VAL A 123 -5.65 -2.49 -3.90
CA VAL A 123 -4.53 -1.68 -3.42
C VAL A 123 -4.32 -0.51 -4.37
N ALA A 124 -4.26 0.70 -3.85
CA ALA A 124 -3.84 1.87 -4.61
C ALA A 124 -2.64 2.52 -3.93
N TRP A 125 -1.79 3.16 -4.71
CA TRP A 125 -0.65 3.92 -4.18
C TRP A 125 -0.45 5.23 -4.91
N ARG A 126 0.09 6.21 -4.20
CA ARG A 126 0.42 7.53 -4.75
C ARG A 126 1.57 8.18 -4.00
N VAL A 127 2.47 8.83 -4.74
CA VAL A 127 3.48 9.71 -4.17
C VAL A 127 2.90 11.12 -4.06
N LEU A 128 2.90 11.67 -2.85
CA LEU A 128 2.46 13.02 -2.56
C LEU A 128 3.62 13.86 -2.01
N ASP A 129 3.63 15.15 -2.33
CA ASP A 129 4.60 16.11 -1.81
C ASP A 129 3.90 17.14 -0.92
N ALA A 130 4.36 17.27 0.32
CA ALA A 130 3.77 18.15 1.33
C ALA A 130 3.66 19.62 0.89
N LYS A 131 4.53 20.07 -0.02
CA LYS A 131 4.49 21.45 -0.56
C LYS A 131 3.19 21.80 -1.26
N TYR A 132 2.46 20.80 -1.80
CA TYR A 132 1.17 21.01 -2.47
C TYR A 132 -0.01 21.09 -1.50
N PHE A 133 0.24 20.83 -0.20
CA PHE A 133 -0.76 20.86 0.86
C PHE A 133 -0.55 22.06 1.82
N GLY A 134 0.03 23.15 1.33
CA GLY A 134 0.21 24.39 2.10
C GLY A 134 1.42 24.38 3.04
N LEU A 135 2.26 23.36 2.99
CA LEU A 135 3.50 23.31 3.79
C LEU A 135 4.68 23.77 2.95
N PRO A 136 5.51 24.75 3.42
CA PRO A 136 6.70 25.20 2.71
C PRO A 136 7.85 24.18 2.86
N GLN A 137 7.57 22.91 2.60
CA GLN A 137 8.52 21.81 2.75
C GLN A 137 8.40 20.85 1.56
N GLN A 138 9.50 20.60 0.89
CA GLN A 138 9.59 19.53 -0.10
C GLN A 138 9.74 18.21 0.64
N ARG A 139 8.64 17.48 0.78
CA ARG A 139 8.58 16.19 1.48
C ARG A 139 7.73 15.22 0.67
N ARG A 140 8.38 14.46 -0.20
CA ARG A 140 7.73 13.43 -1.02
C ARG A 140 7.61 12.15 -0.22
N ARG A 141 6.40 11.58 -0.21
CA ARG A 141 6.08 10.33 0.48
C ARG A 141 5.19 9.47 -0.37
N LEU A 142 5.44 8.17 -0.33
CA LEU A 142 4.57 7.16 -0.91
C LEU A 142 3.50 6.80 0.11
N TYR A 143 2.26 6.85 -0.32
CA TYR A 143 1.10 6.38 0.42
C TYR A 143 0.51 5.18 -0.29
N VAL A 144 0.17 4.15 0.48
CA VAL A 144 -0.55 2.97 0.02
C VAL A 144 -1.84 2.85 0.82
N LEU A 145 -2.94 2.70 0.12
CA LEU A 145 -4.25 2.45 0.70
C LEU A 145 -4.76 1.12 0.15
N ALA A 146 -5.22 0.23 1.04
CA ALA A 146 -5.75 -1.06 0.64
C ALA A 146 -6.97 -1.43 1.48
N GLY A 147 -7.89 -2.19 0.90
CA GLY A 147 -9.08 -2.69 1.60
C GLY A 147 -9.66 -3.89 0.89
N GLY A 148 -10.74 -4.49 1.43
CA GLY A 148 -11.40 -5.65 0.84
C GLY A 148 -11.85 -5.42 -0.60
N LYS A 149 -12.38 -6.47 -1.24
CA LYS A 149 -12.78 -6.45 -2.68
C LYS A 149 -13.79 -5.35 -3.03
N ASP A 150 -14.65 -4.98 -2.09
CA ASP A 150 -15.67 -3.93 -2.28
C ASP A 150 -15.17 -2.54 -1.88
N PHE A 151 -13.91 -2.42 -1.50
CA PHE A 151 -13.30 -1.16 -1.16
C PHE A 151 -12.56 -0.58 -2.37
N HIS A 152 -12.80 0.69 -2.67
CA HIS A 152 -12.24 1.42 -3.79
C HIS A 152 -11.19 2.43 -3.31
N PRO A 153 -9.94 2.00 -3.05
CA PRO A 153 -8.90 2.88 -2.52
C PRO A 153 -8.52 4.01 -3.47
N GLU A 154 -8.71 3.81 -4.77
CA GLU A 154 -8.47 4.81 -5.82
C GLU A 154 -9.39 6.03 -5.69
N GLU A 155 -10.65 5.83 -5.33
CA GLU A 155 -11.61 6.94 -5.17
C GLU A 155 -11.19 7.89 -4.04
N ILE A 156 -10.47 7.37 -3.04
CA ILE A 156 -9.98 8.14 -1.89
C ILE A 156 -8.62 8.75 -2.20
N LEU A 157 -7.70 7.92 -2.71
CA LEU A 157 -6.30 8.33 -2.84
C LEU A 157 -6.05 9.26 -4.03
N PHE A 158 -6.89 9.17 -5.08
CA PHE A 158 -6.75 9.98 -6.30
C PHE A 158 -7.68 11.18 -6.37
N GLU A 159 -8.55 11.40 -5.37
CA GLU A 159 -9.48 12.53 -5.33
C GLU A 159 -10.36 12.62 -6.59
N LEU A 160 -10.84 11.47 -7.06
CA LEU A 160 -11.71 11.42 -8.23
C LEU A 160 -13.01 12.17 -7.93
N HIS A 161 -13.16 13.35 -8.52
CA HIS A 161 -14.42 14.11 -8.42
C HIS A 161 -15.53 13.32 -9.13
N LYS A 162 -16.62 13.06 -8.44
CA LYS A 162 -17.81 12.44 -9.03
C LYS A 162 -18.28 13.26 -10.22
N GLY A 163 -18.02 12.80 -11.44
CA GLY A 163 -18.63 13.32 -12.66
C GLY A 163 -17.71 13.67 -13.82
N GLU A 164 -16.42 13.79 -13.64
CA GLU A 164 -15.50 13.99 -14.74
C GLU A 164 -14.40 12.92 -14.69
N PHE A 165 -14.64 11.83 -15.40
CA PHE A 165 -13.53 11.03 -15.90
C PHE A 165 -12.80 11.90 -16.92
N VAL A 166 -11.76 12.58 -16.50
CA VAL A 166 -10.80 13.07 -17.46
C VAL A 166 -10.11 11.81 -17.96
N GLU A 167 -10.49 11.36 -19.16
CA GLU A 167 -9.71 10.36 -19.89
C GLU A 167 -8.32 10.96 -20.13
N TYR A 168 -7.42 10.68 -19.20
CA TYR A 168 -6.02 10.87 -19.51
C TYR A 168 -5.65 9.81 -20.54
N PRO A 169 -4.92 10.18 -21.59
CA PRO A 169 -4.46 9.20 -22.54
C PRO A 169 -3.63 8.17 -21.75
N THR A 170 -4.25 7.04 -21.51
CA THR A 170 -3.63 5.85 -20.99
C THR A 170 -2.58 5.45 -22.01
N GLY A 171 -1.36 5.93 -21.81
CA GLY A 171 -0.23 5.38 -22.54
C GLY A 171 -0.11 3.91 -22.14
N ASP A 172 -0.57 3.03 -23.00
CA ASP A 172 -0.47 1.59 -23.07
C ASP A 172 0.42 0.92 -22.01
N LEU A 173 -0.08 0.77 -20.79
CA LEU A 173 0.52 -0.11 -19.80
C LEU A 173 -0.56 -0.81 -18.99
N THR A 174 -1.50 -1.43 -19.68
CA THR A 174 -2.28 -2.52 -19.11
C THR A 174 -1.42 -3.76 -19.18
N PHE A 175 -0.92 -4.22 -18.06
CA PHE A 175 -0.23 -5.50 -17.99
C PHE A 175 -1.20 -6.53 -17.46
N GLU A 176 -1.69 -7.40 -18.33
CA GLU A 176 -2.30 -8.65 -17.93
C GLU A 176 -1.18 -9.65 -17.69
N LYS A 177 -0.95 -10.01 -16.46
CA LYS A 177 -0.07 -11.13 -16.11
C LYS A 177 -0.80 -12.04 -15.14
N GLU A 178 -1.04 -13.27 -15.56
CA GLU A 178 -1.64 -14.33 -14.74
C GLU A 178 -3.06 -14.01 -14.23
N GLY A 179 -3.89 -13.28 -15.01
CA GLY A 179 -5.29 -13.01 -14.65
C GLY A 179 -5.53 -11.84 -13.70
N HIS A 180 -4.50 -11.04 -13.42
CA HIS A 180 -4.61 -9.81 -12.63
C HIS A 180 -4.45 -8.59 -13.53
N SER A 181 -5.34 -7.60 -13.37
CA SER A 181 -5.28 -6.33 -14.08
C SER A 181 -4.44 -5.31 -13.31
N PHE A 182 -3.55 -4.64 -14.02
CA PHE A 182 -2.78 -3.51 -13.52
C PHE A 182 -3.13 -2.26 -14.29
N GLU A 183 -3.52 -1.22 -13.59
CA GLU A 183 -3.63 0.11 -14.16
C GLU A 183 -2.49 0.98 -13.61
N VAL A 184 -1.74 1.59 -14.52
CA VAL A 184 -0.62 2.47 -14.21
C VAL A 184 -0.94 3.88 -14.67
N PHE A 185 -1.06 4.79 -13.73
CA PHE A 185 -1.31 6.20 -14.02
C PHE A 185 0.02 6.97 -13.99
N ARG A 186 0.49 7.44 -15.16
CA ARG A 186 1.79 8.10 -15.28
C ARG A 186 1.86 9.53 -14.73
N GLU A 187 0.73 10.24 -14.63
CA GLU A 187 0.73 11.71 -14.49
C GLU A 187 -0.11 12.29 -13.34
N TYR A 188 -0.48 11.49 -12.33
CA TYR A 188 -1.28 12.01 -11.22
C TYR A 188 -0.60 13.11 -10.38
N SER A 189 0.73 13.22 -10.43
CA SER A 189 1.44 14.34 -9.79
C SER A 189 1.18 15.67 -10.48
N ASP A 190 0.84 15.66 -11.78
CA ASP A 190 0.56 16.85 -12.56
C ASP A 190 -0.91 17.28 -12.44
N CYS A 191 -1.85 16.38 -12.11
CA CYS A 191 -3.25 16.72 -11.90
C CYS A 191 -3.49 17.67 -10.74
N LEU A 192 -2.74 17.55 -9.64
CA LEU A 192 -2.80 18.53 -8.56
C LEU A 192 -2.33 19.93 -9.01
N TYR A 193 -1.47 19.99 -10.01
CA TYR A 193 -0.98 21.25 -10.56
C TYR A 193 -2.04 21.97 -11.41
N SER A 194 -2.84 21.23 -12.14
CA SER A 194 -3.88 21.79 -13.02
C SER A 194 -5.17 22.14 -12.28
N ALA A 195 -5.52 21.40 -11.22
CA ALA A 195 -6.77 21.59 -10.49
C ALA A 195 -6.80 22.85 -9.61
N TYR A 196 -5.64 23.33 -9.14
CA TYR A 196 -5.58 24.48 -8.24
C TYR A 196 -5.21 25.81 -8.91
N GLY A 197 -4.97 25.85 -10.21
CA GLY A 197 -4.88 27.09 -11.01
C GLY A 197 -3.94 28.18 -10.50
N THR A 198 -3.09 27.88 -9.52
CA THR A 198 -2.19 28.86 -8.91
C THR A 198 -0.76 28.67 -9.40
N LYS A 199 -0.39 29.47 -10.38
CA LYS A 199 1.01 29.79 -10.61
C LYS A 199 1.49 30.56 -9.37
N TRP A 200 2.39 29.98 -8.60
CA TRP A 200 3.23 30.69 -7.67
C TRP A 200 4.59 30.96 -8.31
#